data_0cd3c37f2d3f9cc36c0f341c9c1d7354
#
_entry.id   0cd3c37f2d3f9cc36c0f341c9c1d7354
#
_cell.length_a   1.000
_cell.length_b   1.000
_cell.length_c   1.000
_cell.angle_alpha   90.00
_cell.angle_beta   90.00
_cell.angle_gamma   90.00
#
_symmetry.space_group_name_H-M   'P 1'
#
loop_
_entity.id
_entity.type
_entity.pdbx_description
1 polymer ?
#
loop_
_entity_poly.entity_id
_entity_poly.type
_entity_poly.pdbx_seq_one_letter_code
_entity_poly.pdbx_strand_id
1 'polypeptide(L)'
;FRNRILRSGRWRSRLAGQERSSTHMQQWGFITLERPMELLRLSLLFAITALAEIIGCYLPWLVLRQGKPLYLLIPAAASLALFAWLLTLHPTAAGRTYAAYGGMYIAVALLWLKFVDGVSLTRWDALGATIALIGMAVIALQPATT
;
A
#
# COMPACT_ATOMS: atom_id res chain seq x y z
N PHE A 1 -22.70 37.19 49.99
CA PHE A 1 -21.32 36.77 49.62
C PHE A 1 -21.28 35.40 48.85
N ARG A 2 -22.44 34.72 48.73
CA ARG A 2 -22.48 33.30 48.20
C ARG A 2 -22.72 33.19 46.69
N ASN A 3 -23.03 34.26 45.97
CA ASN A 3 -23.39 34.23 44.53
C ASN A 3 -22.28 34.60 43.57
N ARG A 4 -21.04 34.86 44.02
CA ARG A 4 -19.93 35.25 43.15
C ARG A 4 -19.06 34.08 42.68
N ILE A 5 -19.16 32.91 43.32
CA ILE A 5 -18.32 31.73 43.02
C ILE A 5 -18.90 30.90 41.85
N LEU A 6 -20.20 30.93 41.62
CA LEU A 6 -20.85 30.14 40.57
C LEU A 6 -20.71 30.71 39.14
N ARG A 7 -20.25 31.95 39.00
CA ARG A 7 -20.05 32.59 37.69
C ARG A 7 -18.72 32.20 37.02
N SER A 8 -17.71 31.79 37.78
CA SER A 8 -16.39 31.46 37.25
C SER A 8 -16.33 30.07 36.60
N GLY A 9 -17.21 29.15 36.99
CA GLY A 9 -17.21 27.77 36.44
C GLY A 9 -17.76 27.70 35.00
N ARG A 10 -18.72 28.53 34.65
CA ARG A 10 -19.34 28.53 33.31
C ARG A 10 -18.44 29.11 32.22
N TRP A 11 -17.52 29.99 32.54
CA TRP A 11 -16.56 30.53 31.59
C TRP A 11 -15.43 29.50 31.27
N ARG A 12 -14.97 28.77 32.27
CA ARG A 12 -13.95 27.74 32.09
C ARG A 12 -14.45 26.57 31.24
N SER A 13 -15.71 26.17 31.39
CA SER A 13 -16.29 25.10 30.58
C SER A 13 -16.51 25.50 29.11
N ARG A 14 -16.80 26.79 28.84
CA ARG A 14 -16.91 27.26 27.44
C ARG A 14 -15.57 27.37 26.74
N LEU A 15 -14.52 27.82 27.43
CA LEU A 15 -13.18 27.92 26.86
C LEU A 15 -12.59 26.49 26.61
N ALA A 16 -12.79 25.57 27.54
CA ALA A 16 -12.36 24.17 27.36
C ALA A 16 -13.10 23.45 26.22
N GLY A 17 -14.37 23.82 25.97
CA GLY A 17 -15.13 23.30 24.82
C GLY A 17 -14.65 23.88 23.49
N GLN A 18 -14.23 25.16 23.48
CA GLN A 18 -13.75 25.84 22.29
C GLN A 18 -12.33 25.41 21.90
N GLU A 19 -11.45 25.18 22.88
CA GLU A 19 -10.12 24.60 22.64
C GLU A 19 -10.18 23.18 22.12
N ARG A 20 -11.10 22.34 22.63
CA ARG A 20 -11.32 20.99 22.09
C ARG A 20 -11.84 20.99 20.65
N SER A 21 -12.70 21.96 20.30
CA SER A 21 -13.24 22.08 18.94
C SER A 21 -12.18 22.52 17.94
N SER A 22 -11.29 23.45 18.32
CA SER A 22 -10.22 23.95 17.44
C SER A 22 -9.11 22.90 17.23
N THR A 23 -8.73 22.15 18.26
CA THR A 23 -7.78 21.04 18.14
C THR A 23 -8.34 19.91 17.29
N HIS A 24 -9.62 19.60 17.42
CA HIS A 24 -10.28 18.58 16.61
C HIS A 24 -10.34 18.97 15.13
N MET A 25 -10.67 20.22 14.80
CA MET A 25 -10.69 20.70 13.40
C MET A 25 -9.30 20.77 12.78
N GLN A 26 -8.26 21.15 13.53
CA GLN A 26 -6.88 21.11 13.05
C GLN A 26 -6.41 19.67 12.79
N GLN A 27 -6.79 18.73 13.64
CA GLN A 27 -6.45 17.32 13.48
C GLN A 27 -7.07 16.69 12.23
N TRP A 28 -8.29 17.09 11.85
CA TRP A 28 -8.94 16.64 10.60
C TRP A 28 -8.31 17.25 9.35
N GLY A 29 -7.83 18.48 9.39
CA GLY A 29 -7.15 19.13 8.27
C GLY A 29 -5.81 18.46 7.91
N PHE A 30 -5.03 18.02 8.90
CA PHE A 30 -3.78 17.29 8.68
C PHE A 30 -4.02 15.88 8.09
N ILE A 31 -5.05 15.18 8.55
CA ILE A 31 -5.38 13.81 8.09
C ILE A 31 -5.76 13.77 6.61
N THR A 32 -6.36 14.84 6.06
CA THR A 32 -6.82 14.86 4.66
C THR A 32 -5.73 15.15 3.64
N LEU A 33 -4.65 15.84 4.01
CA LEU A 33 -3.55 16.18 3.10
C LEU A 33 -2.43 15.12 3.06
N GLU A 34 -2.25 14.34 4.13
CA GLU A 34 -1.23 13.29 4.19
C GLU A 34 -1.66 11.94 3.58
N ARG A 35 -2.97 11.65 3.57
CA ARG A 35 -3.49 10.38 3.02
C ARG A 35 -3.11 10.09 1.58
N PRO A 36 -3.19 11.01 0.61
CA PRO A 36 -2.82 10.68 -0.78
C PRO A 36 -1.33 10.39 -0.94
N MET A 37 -0.46 11.05 -0.17
CA MET A 37 0.98 10.79 -0.20
C MET A 37 1.33 9.42 0.41
N GLU A 38 0.67 9.04 1.50
CA GLU A 38 0.84 7.72 2.11
C GLU A 38 0.35 6.60 1.20
N LEU A 39 -0.81 6.77 0.56
CA LEU A 39 -1.32 5.81 -0.42
C LEU A 39 -0.39 5.68 -1.63
N LEU A 40 0.16 6.78 -2.13
CA LEU A 40 1.13 6.75 -3.21
C LEU A 40 2.40 6.01 -2.81
N ARG A 41 2.96 6.29 -1.64
CA ARG A 41 4.14 5.59 -1.11
C ARG A 41 3.91 4.09 -0.97
N LEU A 42 2.78 3.70 -0.40
CA LEU A 42 2.41 2.28 -0.26
C LEU A 42 2.23 1.61 -1.62
N SER A 43 1.57 2.27 -2.57
CA SER A 43 1.38 1.73 -3.92
C SER A 43 2.71 1.57 -4.66
N LEU A 44 3.62 2.55 -4.54
CA LEU A 44 4.97 2.45 -5.11
C LEU A 44 5.78 1.33 -4.46
N LEU A 45 5.71 1.19 -3.14
CA LEU A 45 6.38 0.11 -2.43
C LEU A 45 5.88 -1.26 -2.91
N PHE A 46 4.55 -1.45 -3.04
CA PHE A 46 4.00 -2.68 -3.60
C PHE A 46 4.42 -2.92 -5.04
N ALA A 47 4.45 -1.90 -5.89
CA ALA A 47 4.88 -2.03 -7.28
C ALA A 47 6.36 -2.43 -7.40
N ILE A 48 7.25 -1.82 -6.61
CA ILE A 48 8.69 -2.16 -6.57
C ILE A 48 8.87 -3.58 -6.04
N THR A 49 8.11 -3.98 -5.02
CA THR A 49 8.13 -5.34 -4.47
C THR A 49 7.71 -6.36 -5.52
N ALA A 50 6.65 -6.07 -6.28
CA ALA A 50 6.18 -6.93 -7.38
C ALA A 50 7.23 -7.06 -8.51
N LEU A 51 7.88 -5.97 -8.88
CA LEU A 51 8.95 -6.01 -9.88
C LEU A 51 10.13 -6.86 -9.42
N ALA A 52 10.53 -6.73 -8.16
CA ALA A 52 11.61 -7.54 -7.61
C ALA A 52 11.28 -9.04 -7.64
N GLU A 53 10.05 -9.42 -7.31
CA GLU A 53 9.60 -10.80 -7.39
C GLU A 53 9.56 -11.30 -8.84
N ILE A 54 8.94 -10.54 -9.75
CA ILE A 54 8.81 -10.91 -11.16
C ILE A 54 10.20 -11.12 -11.80
N ILE A 55 11.13 -10.18 -11.60
CA ILE A 55 12.50 -10.32 -12.10
C ILE A 55 13.17 -11.55 -11.49
N GLY A 56 13.03 -11.75 -10.20
CA GLY A 56 13.61 -12.88 -9.47
C GLY A 56 13.09 -14.24 -9.95
N CYS A 57 11.84 -14.31 -10.39
CA CYS A 57 11.24 -15.53 -10.96
C CYS A 57 11.48 -15.67 -12.47
N TYR A 58 11.52 -14.55 -13.20
CA TYR A 58 11.71 -14.56 -14.66
C TYR A 58 13.11 -14.99 -15.07
N LEU A 59 14.15 -14.57 -14.37
CA LEU A 59 15.52 -14.97 -14.70
C LEU A 59 15.75 -16.48 -14.61
N PRO A 60 15.32 -17.22 -13.57
CA PRO A 60 15.35 -18.68 -13.57
C PRO A 60 14.52 -19.31 -14.70
N TRP A 61 13.37 -18.71 -15.03
CA TRP A 61 12.57 -19.18 -16.15
C TRP A 61 13.33 -19.08 -17.48
N LEU A 62 14.08 -17.99 -17.72
CA LEU A 62 14.96 -17.87 -18.91
C LEU A 62 16.03 -18.95 -18.94
N VAL A 63 16.65 -19.26 -17.78
CA VAL A 63 17.67 -20.31 -17.70
C VAL A 63 17.09 -21.68 -18.01
N LEU A 64 15.97 -22.03 -17.36
CA LEU A 64 15.39 -23.38 -17.43
C LEU A 64 14.62 -23.62 -18.71
N ARG A 65 13.95 -22.62 -19.28
CA ARG A 65 13.07 -22.76 -20.44
C ARG A 65 13.71 -22.33 -21.75
N GLN A 66 14.65 -21.40 -21.71
CA GLN A 66 15.30 -20.85 -22.90
C GLN A 66 16.81 -21.18 -22.99
N GLY A 67 17.34 -21.96 -22.04
CA GLY A 67 18.74 -22.36 -22.05
C GLY A 67 19.71 -21.18 -21.85
N LYS A 68 19.27 -20.11 -21.21
CA LYS A 68 20.13 -18.95 -20.91
C LYS A 68 21.21 -19.32 -19.88
N PRO A 69 22.32 -18.57 -19.80
CA PRO A 69 23.44 -18.90 -18.93
C PRO A 69 23.08 -18.95 -17.44
N LEU A 70 23.63 -19.90 -16.70
CA LEU A 70 23.37 -20.11 -15.26
C LEU A 70 23.74 -18.94 -14.38
N TYR A 71 24.65 -18.04 -14.78
CA TYR A 71 25.01 -16.87 -13.98
C TYR A 71 23.82 -15.93 -13.73
N LEU A 72 22.73 -16.01 -14.52
CA LEU A 72 21.49 -15.25 -14.29
C LEU A 72 20.78 -15.65 -12.98
N LEU A 73 21.11 -16.80 -12.40
CA LEU A 73 20.58 -17.21 -11.10
C LEU A 73 21.11 -16.35 -9.95
N ILE A 74 22.28 -15.70 -10.11
CA ILE A 74 22.84 -14.79 -9.07
C ILE A 74 21.96 -13.56 -8.92
N PRO A 75 21.69 -12.74 -9.96
CA PRO A 75 20.78 -11.61 -9.84
C PRO A 75 19.34 -12.05 -9.53
N ALA A 76 18.90 -13.24 -9.93
CA ALA A 76 17.62 -13.80 -9.54
C ALA A 76 17.51 -13.95 -8.01
N ALA A 77 18.50 -14.60 -7.39
CA ALA A 77 18.54 -14.79 -5.95
C ALA A 77 18.61 -13.44 -5.20
N ALA A 78 19.41 -12.49 -5.69
CA ALA A 78 19.48 -11.14 -5.13
C ALA A 78 18.13 -10.40 -5.21
N SER A 79 17.42 -10.54 -6.34
CA SER A 79 16.10 -9.94 -6.54
C SER A 79 15.04 -10.53 -5.60
N LEU A 80 15.04 -11.86 -5.41
CA LEU A 80 14.15 -12.53 -4.45
C LEU A 80 14.47 -12.17 -3.00
N ALA A 81 15.75 -12.01 -2.65
CA ALA A 81 16.15 -11.53 -1.33
C ALA A 81 15.68 -10.08 -1.09
N LEU A 82 15.81 -9.22 -2.11
CA LEU A 82 15.28 -7.86 -2.08
C LEU A 82 13.75 -7.86 -1.92
N PHE A 83 13.04 -8.68 -2.67
CA PHE A 83 11.60 -8.87 -2.54
C PHE A 83 11.19 -9.23 -1.11
N ALA A 84 11.83 -10.25 -0.52
CA ALA A 84 11.55 -10.68 0.84
C ALA A 84 11.79 -9.55 1.85
N TRP A 85 12.86 -8.79 1.68
CA TRP A 85 13.15 -7.62 2.52
C TRP A 85 12.12 -6.51 2.35
N LEU A 86 11.74 -6.16 1.12
CA LEU A 86 10.73 -5.13 0.83
C LEU A 86 9.38 -5.47 1.47
N LEU A 87 8.98 -6.75 1.52
CA LEU A 87 7.76 -7.17 2.20
C LEU A 87 7.76 -6.83 3.69
N THR A 88 8.92 -6.81 4.34
CA THR A 88 9.03 -6.46 5.77
C THR A 88 8.82 -4.97 6.05
N LEU A 89 8.90 -4.11 5.04
CA LEU A 89 8.74 -2.66 5.18
C LEU A 89 7.27 -2.21 5.22
N HIS A 90 6.32 -3.12 4.99
CA HIS A 90 4.90 -2.78 5.01
C HIS A 90 4.38 -2.68 6.46
N PRO A 91 3.65 -1.61 6.82
CA PRO A 91 3.28 -1.31 8.21
C PRO A 91 2.11 -2.13 8.75
N THR A 92 1.50 -3.01 7.94
CA THR A 92 0.33 -3.80 8.33
C THR A 92 0.69 -5.23 8.74
N ALA A 93 -0.26 -5.95 9.35
CA ALA A 93 -0.10 -7.37 9.64
C ALA A 93 0.20 -8.16 8.35
N ALA A 94 1.12 -9.12 8.41
CA ALA A 94 1.65 -9.85 7.25
C ALA A 94 0.55 -10.39 6.31
N GLY A 95 -0.50 -11.00 6.85
CA GLY A 95 -1.60 -11.52 6.03
C GLY A 95 -2.36 -10.46 5.24
N ARG A 96 -2.57 -9.27 5.82
CA ARG A 96 -3.19 -8.14 5.10
C ARG A 96 -2.26 -7.55 4.05
N THR A 97 -0.98 -7.45 4.35
CA THR A 97 0.05 -7.02 3.39
C THR A 97 0.05 -7.94 2.17
N TYR A 98 0.06 -9.26 2.37
CA TYR A 98 0.06 -10.22 1.25
C TYR A 98 -1.24 -10.16 0.43
N ALA A 99 -2.39 -9.98 1.06
CA ALA A 99 -3.67 -9.86 0.36
C ALA A 99 -3.75 -8.56 -0.48
N ALA A 100 -3.32 -7.43 0.07
CA ALA A 100 -3.24 -6.16 -0.66
C ALA A 100 -2.19 -6.23 -1.79
N TYR A 101 -1.03 -6.83 -1.51
CA TYR A 101 0.04 -7.03 -2.48
C TYR A 101 -0.42 -7.83 -3.71
N GLY A 102 -1.23 -8.89 -3.51
CA GLY A 102 -1.73 -9.71 -4.61
C GLY A 102 -2.47 -8.92 -5.69
N GLY A 103 -3.26 -7.93 -5.32
CA GLY A 103 -3.95 -7.05 -6.28
C GLY A 103 -2.99 -6.18 -7.07
N MET A 104 -2.00 -5.58 -6.41
CA MET A 104 -0.96 -4.77 -7.08
C MET A 104 -0.07 -5.64 -7.98
N TYR A 105 0.26 -6.85 -7.53
CA TYR A 105 1.04 -7.81 -8.31
C TYR A 105 0.40 -8.10 -9.67
N ILE A 106 -0.91 -8.32 -9.71
CA ILE A 106 -1.64 -8.58 -10.96
C ILE A 106 -1.48 -7.40 -11.93
N ALA A 107 -1.61 -6.17 -11.47
CA ALA A 107 -1.43 -5.00 -12.31
C ALA A 107 -0.01 -4.90 -12.89
N VAL A 108 1.02 -5.12 -12.06
CA VAL A 108 2.42 -5.11 -12.48
C VAL A 108 2.71 -6.26 -13.44
N ALA A 109 2.17 -7.46 -13.18
CA ALA A 109 2.34 -8.63 -14.06
C ALA A 109 1.71 -8.41 -15.46
N LEU A 110 0.56 -7.72 -15.54
CA LEU A 110 -0.03 -7.37 -16.83
C LEU A 110 0.77 -6.30 -17.59
N LEU A 111 1.38 -5.35 -16.88
CA LEU A 111 2.32 -4.41 -17.48
C LEU A 111 3.56 -5.16 -18.01
N TRP A 112 4.08 -6.13 -17.26
CA TRP A 112 5.17 -7.00 -17.69
C TRP A 112 4.80 -7.78 -18.96
N LEU A 113 3.63 -8.42 -18.96
CA LEU A 113 3.10 -9.15 -20.11
C LEU A 113 3.09 -8.28 -21.38
N LYS A 114 2.68 -7.02 -21.25
CA LYS A 114 2.62 -6.08 -22.37
C LYS A 114 3.99 -5.59 -22.82
N PHE A 115 4.87 -5.19 -21.89
CA PHE A 115 6.10 -4.46 -22.21
C PHE A 115 7.32 -5.37 -22.34
N VAL A 116 7.35 -6.52 -21.65
CA VAL A 116 8.48 -7.45 -21.66
C VAL A 116 8.18 -8.66 -22.54
N ASP A 117 7.00 -9.28 -22.38
CA ASP A 117 6.61 -10.45 -23.17
C ASP A 117 6.03 -10.07 -24.54
N GLY A 118 5.69 -8.79 -24.77
CA GLY A 118 5.18 -8.28 -26.03
C GLY A 118 3.76 -8.74 -26.38
N VAL A 119 3.00 -9.25 -25.39
CA VAL A 119 1.64 -9.75 -25.56
C VAL A 119 0.61 -8.63 -25.36
N SER A 120 -0.32 -8.51 -26.30
CA SER A 120 -1.40 -7.52 -26.19
C SER A 120 -2.40 -7.90 -25.11
N LEU A 121 -2.73 -6.95 -24.24
CA LEU A 121 -3.73 -7.13 -23.20
C LEU A 121 -5.13 -7.30 -23.81
N THR A 122 -5.88 -8.24 -23.28
CA THR A 122 -7.28 -8.50 -23.64
C THR A 122 -8.23 -7.75 -22.70
N ARG A 123 -9.51 -7.65 -23.11
CA ARG A 123 -10.57 -7.14 -22.22
C ARG A 123 -10.72 -7.96 -20.92
N TRP A 124 -10.37 -9.24 -20.97
CA TRP A 124 -10.45 -10.13 -19.81
C TRP A 124 -9.32 -9.82 -18.80
N ASP A 125 -8.13 -9.51 -19.29
CA ASP A 125 -7.02 -9.07 -18.45
C ASP A 125 -7.37 -7.75 -17.73
N ALA A 126 -7.95 -6.79 -18.46
CA ALA A 126 -8.38 -5.52 -17.88
C ALA A 126 -9.50 -5.73 -16.83
N LEU A 127 -10.49 -6.59 -17.11
CA LEU A 127 -11.55 -6.92 -16.18
C LEU A 127 -11.02 -7.59 -14.92
N GLY A 128 -10.17 -8.61 -15.07
CA GLY A 128 -9.55 -9.32 -13.95
C GLY A 128 -8.70 -8.41 -13.07
N ALA A 129 -7.85 -7.56 -13.69
CA ALA A 129 -7.06 -6.57 -12.96
C ALA A 129 -7.93 -5.57 -12.20
N THR A 130 -9.01 -5.08 -12.80
CA THR A 130 -9.92 -4.15 -12.14
C THR A 130 -10.55 -4.77 -10.90
N ILE A 131 -11.05 -5.99 -10.98
CA ILE A 131 -11.63 -6.73 -9.84
C ILE A 131 -10.58 -6.92 -8.74
N ALA A 132 -9.36 -7.31 -9.11
CA ALA A 132 -8.26 -7.53 -8.16
C ALA A 132 -7.85 -6.24 -7.43
N LEU A 133 -7.76 -5.11 -8.16
CA LEU A 133 -7.44 -3.81 -7.58
C LEU A 133 -8.55 -3.28 -6.68
N ILE A 134 -9.82 -3.51 -7.01
CA ILE A 134 -10.96 -3.19 -6.14
C ILE A 134 -10.87 -4.03 -4.85
N GLY A 135 -10.63 -5.33 -4.96
CA GLY A 135 -10.46 -6.22 -3.81
C GLY A 135 -9.31 -5.79 -2.91
N MET A 136 -8.16 -5.45 -3.51
CA MET A 136 -7.01 -4.87 -2.80
C MET A 136 -7.39 -3.59 -2.05
N ALA A 137 -8.08 -2.67 -2.71
CA ALA A 137 -8.48 -1.40 -2.11
C ALA A 137 -9.41 -1.60 -0.91
N VAL A 138 -10.36 -2.53 -0.99
CA VAL A 138 -11.26 -2.90 0.13
C VAL A 138 -10.45 -3.42 1.32
N ILE A 139 -9.45 -4.27 1.10
CA ILE A 139 -8.59 -4.82 2.17
C ILE A 139 -7.67 -3.74 2.74
N ALA A 140 -7.07 -2.92 1.89
CA ALA A 140 -6.12 -1.89 2.31
C ALA A 140 -6.78 -0.72 3.06
N LEU A 141 -8.01 -0.36 2.68
CA LEU A 141 -8.74 0.79 3.23
C LEU A 141 -9.68 0.44 4.38
N GLN A 142 -9.75 -0.83 4.82
CA GLN A 142 -10.60 -1.20 5.93
C GLN A 142 -10.21 -0.47 7.22
N PRO A 143 -11.17 -0.06 8.07
CA PRO A 143 -10.89 0.54 9.37
C PRO A 143 -10.05 -0.41 10.23
N ALA A 144 -9.09 0.15 10.99
CA ALA A 144 -8.35 -0.65 11.98
C ALA A 144 -9.35 -1.20 13.00
N THR A 145 -9.56 -2.52 13.02
CA THR A 145 -10.27 -3.18 14.10
C THR A 145 -9.37 -3.20 15.32
N THR A 146 -9.73 -2.41 16.32
CA THR A 146 -9.16 -2.45 17.67
C THR A 146 -9.43 -3.77 18.35
#